data_762e69922266d21793b33f939a765df2
#
_entry.id   762e69922266d21793b33f939a765df2
#
_cell.length_a   1.000
_cell.length_b   1.000
_cell.length_c   1.000
_cell.angle_alpha   90.00
_cell.angle_beta   90.00
_cell.angle_gamma   90.00
#
_symmetry.space_group_name_H-M   'P 1'
#
loop_
_entity.id
_entity.type
_entity.pdbx_description
1 polymer ?
#
loop_
_entity_poly.entity_id
_entity_poly.type
_entity_poly.pdbx_seq_one_letter_code
_entity_poly.pdbx_strand_id
1 'polypeptide(L)'
;EQVSEKKRVVKYVAVRDRGTSVEILASAEAGGQPAILSEDVLTAFKQYLNRIKIAGVALSVRSLPADRISINATIHVDPLVIDRTGVRIADGSHVVEDAVNAYVRKIIYGGTFNKTKLVDAIQNVEGVQDVELHICKYSTDGTIYKEINGNNYTAVGGSFVTVNLRKTLNYVV
;
A
#
# COMPACT_ATOMS: atom_id res chain seq x y z
N GLU A 1 14.08 -21.05 -22.58
CA GLU A 1 13.56 -21.85 -21.45
C GLU A 1 12.58 -20.97 -20.65
N GLN A 2 11.28 -21.10 -20.94
CA GLN A 2 10.25 -20.37 -20.17
C GLN A 2 10.14 -21.03 -18.80
N VAL A 3 10.77 -20.45 -17.80
CA VAL A 3 10.48 -20.80 -16.40
C VAL A 3 9.04 -20.40 -16.14
N SER A 4 8.19 -21.39 -15.93
CA SER A 4 6.76 -21.20 -15.62
C SER A 4 6.60 -20.15 -14.53
N GLU A 5 5.80 -19.10 -14.75
CA GLU A 5 5.55 -18.03 -13.78
C GLU A 5 5.09 -18.55 -12.40
N LYS A 6 4.45 -19.73 -12.37
CA LYS A 6 4.04 -20.44 -11.15
C LYS A 6 5.21 -20.88 -10.25
N LYS A 7 6.44 -20.91 -10.77
CA LYS A 7 7.65 -21.30 -10.00
C LYS A 7 8.43 -20.11 -9.42
N ARG A 8 8.05 -18.88 -9.73
CA ARG A 8 8.72 -17.71 -9.18
C ARG A 8 8.21 -17.45 -7.76
N VAL A 9 9.04 -17.71 -6.76
CA VAL A 9 8.70 -17.45 -5.35
C VAL A 9 8.78 -15.97 -5.03
N VAL A 10 9.78 -15.25 -5.55
CA VAL A 10 9.89 -13.79 -5.46
C VAL A 10 9.09 -13.18 -6.60
N LYS A 11 7.98 -12.49 -6.27
CA LYS A 11 7.06 -11.88 -7.23
C LYS A 11 7.25 -10.37 -7.35
N TYR A 12 7.56 -9.71 -6.25
CA TYR A 12 7.71 -8.26 -6.18
C TYR A 12 9.12 -7.91 -5.76
N VAL A 13 9.74 -7.00 -6.49
CA VAL A 13 11.09 -6.49 -6.20
C VAL A 13 11.10 -4.99 -6.41
N ALA A 14 11.65 -4.25 -5.45
CA ALA A 14 11.95 -2.84 -5.58
C ALA A 14 13.40 -2.58 -5.21
N VAL A 15 14.07 -1.73 -5.97
CA VAL A 15 15.47 -1.38 -5.77
C VAL A 15 15.54 0.10 -5.36
N ARG A 16 16.28 0.38 -4.30
CA ARG A 16 16.48 1.74 -3.79
C ARG A 16 17.97 2.03 -3.70
N ASP A 17 18.37 3.14 -4.28
CA ASP A 17 19.71 3.68 -4.08
C ASP A 17 19.79 4.35 -2.68
N ARG A 18 20.79 3.96 -1.91
CA ARG A 18 21.11 4.52 -0.59
C ARG A 18 22.47 5.24 -0.59
N GLY A 19 22.96 5.63 -1.77
CA GLY A 19 24.24 6.28 -1.97
C GLY A 19 25.41 5.30 -1.94
N THR A 20 25.79 4.81 -0.76
CA THR A 20 26.91 3.85 -0.60
C THR A 20 26.49 2.38 -0.71
N SER A 21 25.19 2.11 -0.77
CA SER A 21 24.64 0.75 -0.85
C SER A 21 23.34 0.74 -1.66
N VAL A 22 22.99 -0.43 -2.16
CA VAL A 22 21.71 -0.69 -2.83
C VAL A 22 20.82 -1.51 -1.90
N GLU A 23 19.65 -0.98 -1.57
CA GLU A 23 18.62 -1.71 -0.84
C GLU A 23 17.67 -2.39 -1.84
N ILE A 24 17.47 -3.69 -1.67
CA ILE A 24 16.52 -4.48 -2.45
C ILE A 24 15.41 -4.94 -1.50
N LEU A 25 14.19 -4.50 -1.78
CA LEU A 25 13.00 -5.04 -1.15
C LEU A 25 12.44 -6.16 -2.02
N ALA A 26 12.09 -7.28 -1.42
CA ALA A 26 11.56 -8.43 -2.12
C ALA A 26 10.38 -9.04 -1.37
N SER A 27 9.36 -9.46 -2.10
CA SER A 27 8.17 -10.10 -1.52
C SER A 27 7.67 -11.25 -2.39
N ALA A 28 7.02 -12.20 -1.74
CA ALA A 28 6.19 -13.21 -2.37
C ALA A 28 4.83 -12.61 -2.72
N GLU A 29 3.93 -13.45 -3.21
CA GLU A 29 2.54 -13.11 -3.43
C GLU A 29 1.65 -14.03 -2.59
N ALA A 30 0.70 -13.43 -1.89
CA ALA A 30 -0.38 -14.15 -1.22
C ALA A 30 -1.70 -13.41 -1.48
N GLY A 31 -2.68 -14.10 -2.08
CA GLY A 31 -3.98 -13.50 -2.39
C GLY A 31 -3.92 -12.26 -3.30
N GLY A 32 -2.98 -12.21 -4.24
CA GLY A 32 -2.79 -11.07 -5.16
C GLY A 32 -2.13 -9.84 -4.50
N GLN A 33 -1.54 -10.01 -3.32
CA GLN A 33 -0.86 -8.94 -2.58
C GLN A 33 0.57 -9.33 -2.21
N PRO A 34 1.49 -8.35 -2.08
CA PRO A 34 2.83 -8.63 -1.57
C PRO A 34 2.79 -9.22 -0.16
N ALA A 35 3.53 -10.31 0.03
CA ALA A 35 3.67 -11.02 1.29
C ALA A 35 5.14 -11.22 1.65
N ILE A 36 5.44 -11.35 2.93
CA ILE A 36 6.80 -11.58 3.42
C ILE A 36 7.31 -12.91 2.88
N LEU A 37 8.56 -12.94 2.42
CA LEU A 37 9.28 -14.16 2.08
C LEU A 37 9.59 -14.97 3.34
N SER A 38 9.55 -16.30 3.23
CA SER A 38 10.10 -17.15 4.28
C SER A 38 11.60 -16.91 4.44
N GLU A 39 12.14 -17.19 5.61
CA GLU A 39 13.55 -16.94 5.92
C GLU A 39 14.49 -17.72 5.00
N ASP A 40 14.13 -18.97 4.67
CA ASP A 40 14.91 -19.82 3.75
C ASP A 40 14.96 -19.22 2.34
N VAL A 41 13.83 -18.77 1.82
CA VAL A 41 13.73 -18.13 0.49
C VAL A 41 14.52 -16.82 0.47
N LEU A 42 14.37 -15.99 1.52
CA LEU A 42 15.11 -14.74 1.62
C LEU A 42 16.61 -14.97 1.67
N THR A 43 17.06 -15.98 2.41
CA THR A 43 18.47 -16.36 2.51
C THR A 43 19.01 -16.86 1.16
N ALA A 44 18.28 -17.74 0.48
CA ALA A 44 18.64 -18.23 -0.85
C ALA A 44 18.71 -17.07 -1.87
N PHE A 45 17.76 -16.13 -1.81
CA PHE A 45 17.74 -14.95 -2.67
C PHE A 45 18.95 -14.03 -2.41
N LYS A 46 19.30 -13.79 -1.13
CA LYS A 46 20.52 -13.05 -0.75
C LYS A 46 21.77 -13.70 -1.31
N GLN A 47 21.90 -15.02 -1.17
CA GLN A 47 23.04 -15.77 -1.70
C GLN A 47 23.13 -15.68 -3.23
N TYR A 48 22.01 -15.81 -3.93
CA TYR A 48 21.95 -15.65 -5.38
C TYR A 48 22.44 -14.26 -5.81
N LEU A 49 21.90 -13.20 -5.22
CA LEU A 49 22.29 -11.82 -5.54
C LEU A 49 23.77 -11.54 -5.23
N ASN A 50 24.32 -12.11 -4.15
CA ASN A 50 25.72 -11.95 -3.82
C ASN A 50 26.67 -12.62 -4.84
N ARG A 51 26.21 -13.65 -5.56
CA ARG A 51 26.99 -14.30 -6.62
C ARG A 51 27.04 -13.49 -7.91
N ILE A 52 25.98 -12.72 -8.20
CA ILE A 52 25.84 -11.99 -9.48
C ILE A 52 26.15 -10.51 -9.37
N LYS A 53 26.25 -9.96 -8.15
CA LYS A 53 26.56 -8.54 -7.95
C LYS A 53 27.95 -8.18 -8.44
N ILE A 54 28.11 -6.94 -8.88
CA ILE A 54 29.41 -6.37 -9.23
C ILE A 54 30.24 -6.22 -7.95
N ALA A 55 31.55 -6.49 -8.07
CA ALA A 55 32.48 -6.32 -6.96
C ALA A 55 32.45 -4.87 -6.42
N GLY A 56 32.49 -4.71 -5.10
CA GLY A 56 32.44 -3.40 -4.44
C GLY A 56 31.04 -2.84 -4.17
N VAL A 57 29.97 -3.44 -4.73
CA VAL A 57 28.60 -3.01 -4.42
C VAL A 57 28.12 -3.66 -3.12
N ALA A 58 27.75 -2.82 -2.14
CA ALA A 58 27.09 -3.27 -0.91
C ALA A 58 25.59 -3.46 -1.17
N LEU A 59 25.09 -4.68 -0.98
CA LEU A 59 23.66 -5.01 -1.13
C LEU A 59 23.02 -5.26 0.24
N SER A 60 21.87 -4.61 0.48
CA SER A 60 20.98 -4.93 1.58
C SER A 60 19.67 -5.48 1.02
N VAL A 61 19.35 -6.74 1.34
CA VAL A 61 18.12 -7.39 0.84
C VAL A 61 17.19 -7.65 2.01
N ARG A 62 15.96 -7.14 1.91
CA ARG A 62 14.95 -7.21 2.97
C ARG A 62 13.60 -7.67 2.41
N SER A 63 12.87 -8.41 3.23
CA SER A 63 11.47 -8.71 3.02
C SER A 63 10.71 -8.24 4.26
N LEU A 64 9.80 -7.32 4.09
CA LEU A 64 9.11 -6.64 5.19
C LEU A 64 7.59 -6.71 4.98
N PRO A 65 6.80 -6.62 6.06
CA PRO A 65 5.36 -6.53 5.95
C PRO A 65 4.95 -5.23 5.25
N ALA A 66 3.73 -5.20 4.72
CA ALA A 66 3.13 -3.99 4.19
C ALA A 66 2.98 -2.92 5.28
N ASP A 67 3.27 -1.67 4.94
CA ASP A 67 3.02 -0.54 5.83
C ASP A 67 1.51 -0.32 5.97
N ARG A 68 1.05 -0.16 7.20
CA ARG A 68 -0.36 0.10 7.50
C ARG A 68 -0.65 1.59 7.37
N ILE A 69 -1.69 1.93 6.59
CA ILE A 69 -2.16 3.31 6.43
C ILE A 69 -3.52 3.47 7.10
N SER A 70 -3.60 4.44 8.01
CA SER A 70 -4.84 4.91 8.61
C SER A 70 -5.19 6.26 8.00
N ILE A 71 -6.41 6.40 7.50
CA ILE A 71 -6.91 7.58 6.80
C ILE A 71 -8.07 8.13 7.58
N ASN A 72 -8.02 9.40 7.98
CA ASN A 72 -9.12 10.12 8.62
C ASN A 72 -9.60 11.20 7.67
N ALA A 73 -10.85 11.11 7.26
CA ALA A 73 -11.47 12.05 6.33
C ALA A 73 -12.97 12.23 6.63
N THR A 74 -13.49 13.41 6.32
CA THR A 74 -14.92 13.66 6.21
C THR A 74 -15.31 13.65 4.74
N ILE A 75 -16.35 12.91 4.40
CA ILE A 75 -16.80 12.70 3.04
C ILE A 75 -18.24 13.19 2.95
N HIS A 76 -18.45 14.25 2.16
CA HIS A 76 -19.77 14.78 1.88
C HIS A 76 -20.39 13.97 0.75
N VAL A 77 -21.57 13.39 1.00
CA VAL A 77 -22.23 12.47 0.08
C VAL A 77 -23.65 12.91 -0.25
N ASP A 78 -24.10 12.52 -1.44
CA ASP A 78 -25.51 12.62 -1.80
C ASP A 78 -26.32 11.55 -1.05
N PRO A 79 -27.28 11.94 -0.17
CA PRO A 79 -28.07 11.00 0.61
C PRO A 79 -28.98 10.10 -0.23
N LEU A 80 -29.17 10.41 -1.51
CA LEU A 80 -29.93 9.56 -2.43
C LEU A 80 -29.08 8.42 -3.01
N VAL A 81 -27.75 8.50 -2.90
CA VAL A 81 -26.78 7.52 -3.45
C VAL A 81 -26.07 6.76 -2.34
N ILE A 82 -25.55 7.47 -1.34
CA ILE A 82 -24.76 6.92 -0.23
C ILE A 82 -25.37 7.38 1.09
N ASP A 83 -25.59 6.46 2.01
CA ASP A 83 -26.13 6.79 3.32
C ASP A 83 -25.06 7.31 4.30
N ARG A 84 -25.49 7.73 5.51
CA ARG A 84 -24.60 8.23 6.57
C ARG A 84 -23.61 7.19 7.12
N THR A 85 -23.77 5.92 6.76
CA THR A 85 -22.85 4.84 7.15
C THR A 85 -21.87 4.48 6.05
N GLY A 86 -21.92 5.20 4.91
CA GLY A 86 -21.04 4.98 3.76
C GLY A 86 -21.48 3.82 2.86
N VAL A 87 -22.73 3.38 3.02
CA VAL A 87 -23.31 2.29 2.22
C VAL A 87 -24.04 2.87 1.02
N ARG A 88 -23.76 2.36 -0.17
CA ARG A 88 -24.49 2.70 -1.37
C ARG A 88 -25.90 2.08 -1.33
N ILE A 89 -26.93 2.91 -1.52
CA ILE A 89 -28.34 2.50 -1.38
C ILE A 89 -28.74 1.45 -2.42
N ALA A 90 -28.17 1.53 -3.64
CA ALA A 90 -28.56 0.68 -4.76
C ALA A 90 -28.20 -0.80 -4.55
N ASP A 91 -27.08 -1.12 -3.89
CA ASP A 91 -26.56 -2.49 -3.80
C ASP A 91 -25.96 -2.86 -2.43
N GLY A 92 -25.94 -1.95 -1.47
CA GLY A 92 -25.40 -2.19 -0.14
C GLY A 92 -23.87 -2.24 -0.06
N SER A 93 -23.16 -1.81 -1.10
CA SER A 93 -21.69 -1.82 -1.14
C SER A 93 -21.06 -0.62 -0.43
N HIS A 94 -19.82 -0.78 0.06
CA HIS A 94 -19.03 0.28 0.67
C HIS A 94 -18.08 0.92 -0.38
N VAL A 95 -18.66 1.61 -1.35
CA VAL A 95 -17.97 2.08 -2.56
C VAL A 95 -16.77 2.99 -2.29
N VAL A 96 -16.81 3.80 -1.23
CA VAL A 96 -15.69 4.67 -0.85
C VAL A 96 -14.54 3.86 -0.26
N GLU A 97 -14.84 2.91 0.63
CA GLU A 97 -13.80 2.00 1.17
C GLU A 97 -13.17 1.18 0.05
N ASP A 98 -13.96 0.70 -0.89
CA ASP A 98 -13.48 -0.05 -2.06
C ASP A 98 -12.59 0.81 -2.96
N ALA A 99 -12.94 2.08 -3.20
CA ALA A 99 -12.13 3.02 -3.95
C ALA A 99 -10.79 3.30 -3.25
N VAL A 100 -10.79 3.52 -1.93
CA VAL A 100 -9.56 3.69 -1.14
C VAL A 100 -8.68 2.45 -1.22
N ASN A 101 -9.26 1.26 -1.04
CA ASN A 101 -8.52 -0.01 -1.13
C ASN A 101 -7.99 -0.24 -2.55
N ALA A 102 -8.77 0.07 -3.59
CA ALA A 102 -8.35 -0.04 -4.97
C ALA A 102 -7.19 0.92 -5.30
N TYR A 103 -7.24 2.17 -4.80
CA TYR A 103 -6.14 3.11 -4.93
C TYR A 103 -4.86 2.57 -4.30
N VAL A 104 -4.93 2.12 -3.04
CA VAL A 104 -3.76 1.61 -2.31
C VAL A 104 -3.14 0.38 -2.98
N ARG A 105 -3.98 -0.53 -3.51
CA ARG A 105 -3.52 -1.72 -4.25
C ARG A 105 -2.88 -1.40 -5.60
N LYS A 106 -3.24 -0.29 -6.23
CA LYS A 106 -2.64 0.16 -7.50
C LYS A 106 -1.24 0.78 -7.33
N ILE A 107 -0.84 1.13 -6.11
CA ILE A 107 0.52 1.63 -5.87
C ILE A 107 1.50 0.50 -6.15
N ILE A 108 2.43 0.74 -7.07
CA ILE A 108 3.47 -0.25 -7.42
C ILE A 108 4.33 -0.58 -6.21
N TYR A 109 4.85 -1.79 -6.14
CA TYR A 109 5.74 -2.22 -5.06
C TYR A 109 6.98 -1.33 -4.99
N GLY A 110 7.30 -0.84 -3.79
CA GLY A 110 8.33 0.20 -3.58
C GLY A 110 7.89 1.62 -3.89
N GLY A 111 6.63 1.81 -4.32
CA GLY A 111 6.08 3.11 -4.72
C GLY A 111 5.70 4.01 -3.55
N THR A 112 5.05 5.12 -3.87
CA THR A 112 4.74 6.21 -2.94
C THR A 112 3.23 6.42 -2.83
N PHE A 113 2.73 6.43 -1.61
CA PHE A 113 1.38 6.88 -1.28
C PHE A 113 1.32 8.40 -1.44
N ASN A 114 0.27 8.90 -2.11
CA ASN A 114 0.07 10.33 -2.35
C ASN A 114 -1.34 10.73 -1.91
N LYS A 115 -1.44 11.72 -1.02
CA LYS A 115 -2.71 12.19 -0.44
C LYS A 115 -3.64 12.79 -1.49
N THR A 116 -3.14 13.56 -2.44
CA THR A 116 -3.96 14.16 -3.51
C THR A 116 -4.59 13.08 -4.38
N LYS A 117 -3.81 12.08 -4.82
CA LYS A 117 -4.35 10.96 -5.60
C LYS A 117 -5.36 10.11 -4.82
N LEU A 118 -5.22 10.03 -3.50
CA LEU A 118 -6.24 9.41 -2.64
C LEU A 118 -7.54 10.20 -2.67
N VAL A 119 -7.47 11.52 -2.49
CA VAL A 119 -8.65 12.40 -2.57
C VAL A 119 -9.31 12.29 -3.93
N ASP A 120 -8.53 12.35 -5.03
CA ASP A 120 -9.04 12.17 -6.40
C ASP A 120 -9.76 10.81 -6.55
N ALA A 121 -9.21 9.74 -5.99
CA ALA A 121 -9.82 8.41 -6.06
C ALA A 121 -11.16 8.33 -5.31
N ILE A 122 -11.31 9.06 -4.19
CA ILE A 122 -12.54 9.12 -3.43
C ILE A 122 -13.56 10.03 -4.14
N GLN A 123 -13.15 11.20 -4.64
CA GLN A 123 -14.01 12.14 -5.35
C GLN A 123 -14.58 11.56 -6.65
N ASN A 124 -13.90 10.60 -7.27
CA ASN A 124 -14.41 9.91 -8.45
C ASN A 124 -15.49 8.86 -8.15
N VAL A 125 -15.82 8.62 -6.88
CA VAL A 125 -16.91 7.70 -6.50
C VAL A 125 -18.25 8.40 -6.72
N GLU A 126 -19.17 7.71 -7.41
CA GLU A 126 -20.54 8.21 -7.61
C GLU A 126 -21.23 8.45 -6.27
N GLY A 127 -21.80 9.63 -6.12
CA GLY A 127 -22.47 10.07 -4.89
C GLY A 127 -21.56 10.80 -3.89
N VAL A 128 -20.26 10.89 -4.13
CA VAL A 128 -19.35 11.75 -3.36
C VAL A 128 -19.40 13.17 -3.93
N GLN A 129 -19.65 14.15 -3.08
CA GLN A 129 -19.73 15.57 -3.43
C GLN A 129 -18.41 16.30 -3.11
N ASP A 130 -17.84 16.02 -1.92
CA ASP A 130 -16.59 16.62 -1.47
C ASP A 130 -15.85 15.72 -0.47
N VAL A 131 -14.55 15.94 -0.31
CA VAL A 131 -13.66 15.16 0.57
C VAL A 131 -12.75 16.09 1.36
N GLU A 132 -12.91 16.09 2.66
CA GLU A 132 -12.02 16.77 3.60
C GLU A 132 -11.07 15.75 4.21
N LEU A 133 -9.82 15.71 3.70
CA LEU A 133 -8.79 14.84 4.25
C LEU A 133 -8.14 15.51 5.46
N HIS A 134 -8.31 14.93 6.65
CA HIS A 134 -7.75 15.46 7.89
C HIS A 134 -6.34 14.94 8.14
N ILE A 135 -6.21 13.66 8.51
CA ILE A 135 -4.96 13.06 8.91
C ILE A 135 -4.75 11.71 8.23
N CYS A 136 -3.58 11.53 7.64
CA CYS A 136 -3.09 10.22 7.24
C CYS A 136 -1.94 9.80 8.15
N LYS A 137 -2.00 8.59 8.69
CA LYS A 137 -0.95 8.01 9.52
C LYS A 137 -0.45 6.72 8.90
N TYR A 138 0.81 6.41 9.14
CA TYR A 138 1.41 5.14 8.74
C TYR A 138 1.99 4.40 9.94
N SER A 139 2.08 3.09 9.83
CA SER A 139 2.78 2.24 10.80
C SER A 139 3.50 1.12 10.06
N THR A 140 4.75 0.88 10.41
CA THR A 140 5.58 -0.20 9.85
C THR A 140 5.52 -1.48 10.67
N ASP A 141 5.10 -1.38 11.94
CA ASP A 141 5.01 -2.48 12.90
C ASP A 141 3.56 -2.83 13.31
N GLY A 142 2.61 -1.98 12.94
CA GLY A 142 1.20 -2.11 13.28
C GLY A 142 0.82 -1.66 14.69
N THR A 143 1.76 -1.13 15.47
CA THR A 143 1.56 -0.67 16.86
C THR A 143 1.67 0.85 16.98
N ILE A 144 2.73 1.43 16.46
CA ILE A 144 2.98 2.86 16.54
C ILE A 144 2.60 3.52 15.21
N TYR A 145 1.64 4.45 15.27
CA TYR A 145 1.20 5.22 14.11
C TYR A 145 1.80 6.62 14.14
N LYS A 146 2.50 6.97 13.06
CA LYS A 146 3.10 8.30 12.83
C LYS A 146 2.33 9.04 11.76
N GLU A 147 2.20 10.34 11.89
CA GLU A 147 1.56 11.18 10.89
C GLU A 147 2.43 11.30 9.64
N ILE A 148 1.79 11.26 8.47
CA ILE A 148 2.42 11.55 7.19
C ILE A 148 2.52 13.08 7.04
N ASN A 149 3.69 13.61 7.34
CA ASN A 149 3.98 15.02 7.12
C ASN A 149 4.18 15.28 5.61
N GLY A 150 3.35 16.16 5.05
CA GLY A 150 3.37 16.43 3.61
C GLY A 150 2.43 15.54 2.82
N ASN A 151 2.57 15.56 1.50
CA ASN A 151 1.64 14.92 0.56
C ASN A 151 2.01 13.48 0.21
N ASN A 152 3.27 13.10 0.39
CA ASN A 152 3.81 11.83 -0.07
C ASN A 152 4.42 11.01 1.07
N TYR A 153 4.26 9.67 0.98
CA TYR A 153 4.94 8.73 1.85
C TYR A 153 5.35 7.47 1.07
N THR A 154 6.63 7.13 1.09
CA THR A 154 7.16 5.91 0.45
C THR A 154 7.22 4.78 1.45
N ALA A 155 6.57 3.64 1.14
CA ALA A 155 6.51 2.49 2.02
C ALA A 155 7.89 1.97 2.41
N VAL A 156 8.13 1.75 3.69
CA VAL A 156 9.35 1.06 4.16
C VAL A 156 9.29 -0.41 3.79
N GLY A 157 8.13 -1.04 3.93
CA GLY A 157 7.89 -2.44 3.57
C GLY A 157 7.70 -2.71 2.08
N GLY A 158 7.62 -1.65 1.27
CA GLY A 158 7.44 -1.75 -0.18
C GLY A 158 5.99 -1.78 -0.65
N SER A 159 5.04 -2.05 0.19
CA SER A 159 3.60 -2.06 -0.11
C SER A 159 2.78 -1.46 1.03
N PHE A 160 1.49 -1.26 0.78
CA PHE A 160 0.57 -0.66 1.73
C PHE A 160 -0.66 -1.53 1.97
N VAL A 161 -1.23 -1.41 3.17
CA VAL A 161 -2.52 -1.95 3.55
C VAL A 161 -3.30 -0.92 4.37
N THR A 162 -4.57 -0.76 4.09
CA THR A 162 -5.44 0.14 4.85
C THR A 162 -5.92 -0.52 6.13
N VAL A 163 -6.16 0.28 7.16
CA VAL A 163 -6.69 -0.21 8.44
C VAL A 163 -7.84 0.68 8.92
N ASN A 164 -8.85 0.02 9.51
CA ASN A 164 -9.96 0.66 10.21
C ASN A 164 -10.75 1.72 9.41
N LEU A 165 -10.85 1.63 8.08
CA LEU A 165 -11.52 2.62 7.24
C LEU A 165 -12.94 2.95 7.75
N ARG A 166 -13.74 1.94 8.12
CA ARG A 166 -15.10 2.13 8.66
C ARG A 166 -15.19 3.00 9.91
N LYS A 167 -14.10 3.11 10.67
CA LYS A 167 -14.06 3.89 11.90
C LYS A 167 -13.47 5.28 11.70
N THR A 168 -12.75 5.47 10.61
CA THR A 168 -11.95 6.68 10.37
C THR A 168 -12.47 7.53 9.22
N LEU A 169 -13.35 6.98 8.38
CA LEU A 169 -14.12 7.73 7.39
C LEU A 169 -15.46 8.16 8.01
N ASN A 170 -15.72 9.46 7.99
CA ASN A 170 -16.96 10.05 8.50
C ASN A 170 -17.79 10.56 7.33
N TYR A 171 -19.05 10.14 7.25
CA TYR A 171 -19.95 10.51 6.15
C TYR A 171 -20.95 11.58 6.60
N VAL A 172 -21.04 12.65 5.82
CA VAL A 172 -21.93 13.79 6.03
C VAL A 172 -22.84 13.92 4.81
N VAL A 173 -24.14 14.02 5.06
CA VAL A 173 -25.20 14.19 4.05
C VAL A 173 -25.77 15.60 4.10
#